data_ae84f8a464e94ff4df1192e0c5d425cb
#
_entry.id   ae84f8a464e94ff4df1192e0c5d425cb
#
_cell.length_a   1.000
_cell.length_b   1.000
_cell.length_c   1.000
_cell.angle_alpha   90.00
_cell.angle_beta   90.00
_cell.angle_gamma   90.00
#
_symmetry.space_group_name_H-M   'P 1'
#
loop_
_entity.id
_entity.type
_entity.pdbx_description
1 polymer ?
#
loop_
_entity_poly.entity_id
_entity_poly.type
_entity_poly.pdbx_seq_one_letter_code
_entity_poly.pdbx_strand_id
1 'polypeptide(L)'
;MMPDSNSSALAKVQAAILNFLRDVGRGVFTLTHSGLAMLGLVVVLSLGLAVLRPDVLAQTESTVYEWLRSRQFSLWWEPQNTADRATATDLKDIPRKQAAVAAWLATKYRVAPEPIAALVSEAYVLSESTKIKPHLILAVLAIESSFHPYVQSPAGAQGLMQVMTDIHIQKYEKYGGRLAAFDPLTNLRVGTKVLHEYIKLKGGIEEGLLFYLGGDALQSDTGYVAKVLAEQAKLDQVAAGEKVSTQP
;
A
#
# COMPACT_ATOMS: atom_id res chain seq x y z
N MET A 1 82.79 0.58 -13.15
CA MET A 1 81.49 0.50 -13.79
C MET A 1 80.66 -0.36 -12.89
N MET A 2 79.88 0.25 -11.97
CA MET A 2 79.00 -0.45 -11.04
C MET A 2 77.60 -0.60 -11.69
N PRO A 3 76.98 -1.78 -11.65
CA PRO A 3 75.63 -1.93 -12.20
C PRO A 3 74.60 -1.38 -11.24
N ASP A 4 73.67 -0.61 -11.79
CA ASP A 4 72.52 0.05 -11.12
C ASP A 4 71.64 -0.95 -10.34
N SER A 5 71.79 -1.00 -9.03
CA SER A 5 70.94 -1.81 -8.12
C SER A 5 69.52 -1.33 -8.03
N ASN A 6 69.20 -0.12 -8.49
CA ASN A 6 67.89 0.49 -8.39
C ASN A 6 66.87 0.02 -9.46
N SER A 7 67.37 -0.36 -10.66
CA SER A 7 66.54 -0.84 -11.76
C SER A 7 66.01 -2.24 -11.48
N SER A 8 66.69 -3.08 -10.75
CA SER A 8 66.28 -4.43 -10.38
C SER A 8 65.19 -4.44 -9.27
N ALA A 9 65.24 -3.45 -8.37
CA ALA A 9 64.24 -3.31 -7.30
C ALA A 9 62.88 -2.81 -7.84
N LEU A 10 62.91 -1.85 -8.74
CA LEU A 10 61.68 -1.35 -9.41
C LEU A 10 61.00 -2.42 -10.26
N ALA A 11 61.75 -3.22 -11.00
CA ALA A 11 61.21 -4.33 -11.79
C ALA A 11 60.56 -5.41 -10.91
N LYS A 12 61.11 -5.70 -9.74
CA LYS A 12 60.53 -6.66 -8.77
C LYS A 12 59.24 -6.14 -8.15
N VAL A 13 59.17 -4.85 -7.82
CA VAL A 13 57.93 -4.22 -7.29
C VAL A 13 56.82 -4.19 -8.34
N GLN A 14 57.16 -3.84 -9.59
CA GLN A 14 56.17 -3.89 -10.70
C GLN A 14 55.66 -5.30 -10.95
N ALA A 15 56.53 -6.31 -10.93
CA ALA A 15 56.07 -7.71 -11.09
C ALA A 15 55.22 -8.18 -9.94
N ALA A 16 55.48 -7.77 -8.69
CA ALA A 16 54.67 -8.10 -7.53
C ALA A 16 53.29 -7.45 -7.61
N ILE A 17 53.18 -6.20 -8.03
CA ILE A 17 51.90 -5.48 -8.22
C ILE A 17 51.07 -6.15 -9.34
N LEU A 18 51.69 -6.49 -10.46
CA LEU A 18 51.02 -7.15 -11.58
C LEU A 18 50.48 -8.54 -11.18
N ASN A 19 51.24 -9.31 -10.41
CA ASN A 19 50.82 -10.62 -9.90
C ASN A 19 49.66 -10.46 -8.91
N PHE A 20 49.73 -9.51 -7.99
CA PHE A 20 48.65 -9.21 -7.04
C PHE A 20 47.35 -8.82 -7.77
N LEU A 21 47.42 -7.93 -8.77
CA LEU A 21 46.24 -7.53 -9.57
C LEU A 21 45.65 -8.71 -10.35
N ARG A 22 46.49 -9.60 -10.85
CA ARG A 22 46.06 -10.82 -11.56
C ARG A 22 45.36 -11.80 -10.61
N ASP A 23 45.85 -11.98 -9.39
CA ASP A 23 45.27 -12.87 -8.40
C ASP A 23 43.95 -12.34 -7.84
N VAL A 24 43.88 -11.03 -7.60
CA VAL A 24 42.60 -10.36 -7.26
C VAL A 24 41.57 -10.50 -8.39
N GLY A 25 41.99 -10.28 -9.65
CA GLY A 25 41.11 -10.44 -10.82
C GLY A 25 40.57 -11.87 -10.97
N ARG A 26 41.43 -12.87 -10.72
CA ARG A 26 41.01 -14.29 -10.74
C ARG A 26 40.06 -14.61 -9.58
N GLY A 27 40.34 -14.11 -8.38
CA GLY A 27 39.47 -14.32 -7.22
C GLY A 27 38.08 -13.71 -7.42
N VAL A 28 37.98 -12.49 -7.94
CA VAL A 28 36.71 -11.83 -8.27
C VAL A 28 35.96 -12.59 -9.36
N PHE A 29 36.65 -13.03 -10.43
CA PHE A 29 36.03 -13.80 -11.52
C PHE A 29 35.48 -15.15 -11.03
N THR A 30 36.21 -15.86 -10.15
CA THR A 30 35.77 -17.15 -9.60
C THR A 30 34.54 -16.98 -8.69
N LEU A 31 34.54 -15.94 -7.84
CA LEU A 31 33.39 -15.64 -6.96
C LEU A 31 32.13 -15.25 -7.75
N THR A 32 32.28 -14.40 -8.77
CA THR A 32 31.13 -13.99 -9.59
C THR A 32 30.62 -15.11 -10.47
N HIS A 33 31.49 -15.92 -11.05
CA HIS A 33 31.10 -17.05 -11.92
C HIS A 33 30.42 -18.18 -11.15
N SER A 34 30.94 -18.53 -9.97
CA SER A 34 30.34 -19.54 -9.10
C SER A 34 29.01 -19.08 -8.50
N GLY A 35 28.88 -17.79 -8.14
CA GLY A 35 27.64 -17.20 -7.65
C GLY A 35 26.54 -17.15 -8.72
N LEU A 36 26.91 -16.76 -9.95
CA LEU A 36 25.99 -16.74 -11.09
C LEU A 36 25.55 -18.15 -11.49
N ALA A 37 26.44 -19.13 -11.46
CA ALA A 37 26.11 -20.52 -11.75
C ALA A 37 25.16 -21.13 -10.70
N MET A 38 25.36 -20.84 -9.41
CA MET A 38 24.45 -21.22 -8.35
C MET A 38 23.08 -20.56 -8.51
N LEU A 39 23.06 -19.28 -8.83
CA LEU A 39 21.82 -18.53 -9.05
C LEU A 39 21.06 -19.07 -10.27
N GLY A 40 21.75 -19.39 -11.36
CA GLY A 40 21.20 -20.04 -12.54
C GLY A 40 20.61 -21.43 -12.23
N LEU A 41 21.31 -22.23 -11.41
CA LEU A 41 20.83 -23.53 -10.98
C LEU A 41 19.54 -23.43 -10.14
N VAL A 42 19.48 -22.48 -9.21
CA VAL A 42 18.28 -22.21 -8.41
C VAL A 42 17.10 -21.81 -9.29
N VAL A 43 17.32 -20.94 -10.28
CA VAL A 43 16.28 -20.53 -11.23
C VAL A 43 15.78 -21.71 -12.08
N VAL A 44 16.68 -22.53 -12.59
CA VAL A 44 16.31 -23.71 -13.39
C VAL A 44 15.55 -24.74 -12.55
N LEU A 45 15.98 -24.99 -11.32
CA LEU A 45 15.27 -25.88 -10.40
C LEU A 45 13.89 -25.33 -10.03
N SER A 46 13.77 -24.03 -9.80
CA SER A 46 12.49 -23.37 -9.50
C SER A 46 11.52 -23.45 -10.69
N LEU A 47 12.01 -23.20 -11.89
CA LEU A 47 11.23 -23.33 -13.12
C LEU A 47 10.82 -24.79 -13.38
N GLY A 48 11.70 -25.75 -13.16
CA GLY A 48 11.40 -27.18 -13.26
C GLY A 48 10.33 -27.62 -12.26
N LEU A 49 10.42 -27.16 -11.01
CA LEU A 49 9.41 -27.42 -9.97
C LEU A 49 8.06 -26.79 -10.33
N ALA A 50 8.09 -25.59 -10.90
CA ALA A 50 6.91 -24.85 -11.38
C ALA A 50 6.13 -25.62 -12.46
N VAL A 51 6.84 -26.25 -13.38
CA VAL A 51 6.23 -27.05 -14.46
C VAL A 51 5.72 -28.39 -13.96
N LEU A 52 6.42 -29.02 -13.02
CA LEU A 52 6.09 -30.36 -12.51
C LEU A 52 5.03 -30.35 -11.39
N ARG A 53 4.87 -29.23 -10.69
CA ARG A 53 3.96 -29.08 -9.53
C ARG A 53 3.28 -27.72 -9.52
N PRO A 54 2.27 -27.48 -10.41
CA PRO A 54 1.55 -26.21 -10.48
C PRO A 54 0.75 -25.87 -9.21
N ASP A 55 0.38 -26.88 -8.42
CA ASP A 55 -0.27 -26.77 -7.12
C ASP A 55 0.59 -26.07 -6.05
N VAL A 56 1.91 -26.24 -6.11
CA VAL A 56 2.85 -25.58 -5.19
C VAL A 56 3.00 -24.10 -5.51
N LEU A 57 2.88 -23.72 -6.78
CA LEU A 57 2.93 -22.31 -7.21
C LEU A 57 1.74 -21.49 -6.69
N ALA A 58 0.54 -22.04 -6.74
CA ALA A 58 -0.67 -21.35 -6.25
C ALA A 58 -0.62 -21.09 -4.72
N GLN A 59 0.02 -21.98 -3.95
CA GLN A 59 0.22 -21.79 -2.50
C GLN A 59 1.37 -20.82 -2.18
N THR A 60 2.43 -20.78 -2.99
CA THR A 60 3.56 -19.87 -2.78
C THR A 60 3.23 -18.45 -3.20
N GLU A 61 2.34 -18.26 -4.16
CA GLU A 61 1.93 -16.92 -4.64
C GLU A 61 1.29 -16.10 -3.51
N SER A 62 0.36 -16.67 -2.76
CA SER A 62 -0.26 -16.01 -1.60
C SER A 62 0.74 -15.69 -0.49
N THR A 63 1.64 -16.62 -0.19
CA THR A 63 2.65 -16.48 0.88
C THR A 63 3.73 -15.45 0.51
N VAL A 64 4.16 -15.41 -0.75
CA VAL A 64 5.12 -14.40 -1.24
C VAL A 64 4.48 -13.01 -1.31
N TYR A 65 3.22 -12.91 -1.74
CA TYR A 65 2.47 -11.64 -1.70
C TYR A 65 2.28 -11.13 -0.28
N GLU A 66 1.93 -12.00 0.67
CA GLU A 66 1.81 -11.60 2.08
C GLU A 66 3.16 -11.24 2.70
N TRP A 67 4.23 -11.96 2.37
CA TRP A 67 5.59 -11.67 2.83
C TRP A 67 6.14 -10.36 2.22
N LEU A 68 5.95 -10.12 0.92
CA LEU A 68 6.31 -8.85 0.27
C LEU A 68 5.50 -7.69 0.85
N ARG A 69 4.20 -7.90 1.06
CA ARG A 69 3.31 -6.93 1.67
C ARG A 69 3.74 -6.59 3.10
N SER A 70 4.12 -7.60 3.90
CA SER A 70 4.60 -7.38 5.27
C SER A 70 5.98 -6.71 5.31
N ARG A 71 6.87 -6.96 4.35
CA ARG A 71 8.17 -6.29 4.27
C ARG A 71 8.10 -4.88 3.73
N GLN A 72 7.28 -4.62 2.72
CA GLN A 72 7.03 -3.24 2.28
C GLN A 72 6.43 -2.42 3.42
N PHE A 73 5.54 -3.01 4.20
CA PHE A 73 4.93 -2.37 5.36
C PHE A 73 5.95 -2.01 6.45
N SER A 74 6.90 -2.90 6.77
CA SER A 74 7.91 -2.66 7.82
C SER A 74 9.03 -1.71 7.41
N LEU A 75 9.33 -1.56 6.12
CA LEU A 75 10.39 -0.67 5.63
C LEU A 75 9.93 0.79 5.42
N TRP A 76 8.62 1.02 5.32
CA TRP A 76 8.04 2.35 5.11
C TRP A 76 7.35 2.92 6.35
N TRP A 77 7.19 2.12 7.40
CA TRP A 77 6.60 2.54 8.65
C TRP A 77 7.68 2.95 9.67
N GLU A 78 8.42 4.02 9.40
CA GLU A 78 8.86 4.91 10.46
C GLU A 78 7.80 6.00 10.59
N PRO A 79 7.24 6.23 11.80
CA PRO A 79 6.27 7.30 11.97
C PRO A 79 6.95 8.63 11.67
N GLN A 80 6.74 9.13 10.46
CA GLN A 80 7.12 10.48 10.06
C GLN A 80 6.25 11.46 10.85
N ASN A 81 6.74 11.81 12.03
CA ASN A 81 6.08 12.51 13.14
C ASN A 81 5.45 13.88 12.85
N THR A 82 5.38 14.34 11.60
CA THR A 82 4.81 15.66 11.24
C THR A 82 3.52 15.58 10.46
N ALA A 83 3.37 14.64 9.53
CA ALA A 83 2.11 14.44 8.79
C ALA A 83 1.06 13.73 9.66
N ASP A 84 1.49 12.76 10.50
CA ASP A 84 0.60 12.05 11.43
C ASP A 84 0.01 12.97 12.50
N ARG A 85 0.75 13.99 12.95
CA ARG A 85 0.24 14.96 13.93
C ARG A 85 -0.79 15.93 13.38
N ALA A 86 -0.73 16.28 12.11
CA ALA A 86 -1.72 17.16 11.48
C ALA A 86 -3.07 16.45 11.23
N THR A 87 -3.07 15.11 11.20
CA THR A 87 -4.28 14.30 10.96
C THR A 87 -4.76 13.59 12.25
N ALA A 88 -4.02 13.72 13.37
CA ALA A 88 -4.36 13.02 14.61
C ALA A 88 -5.45 13.75 15.41
N THR A 89 -6.43 13.00 15.84
CA THR A 89 -7.49 13.47 16.77
C THR A 89 -7.55 12.51 17.95
N ASP A 90 -7.55 13.02 19.19
CA ASP A 90 -7.71 12.15 20.37
C ASP A 90 -9.13 11.56 20.37
N LEU A 91 -9.25 10.27 20.65
CA LEU A 91 -10.55 9.59 20.76
C LEU A 91 -11.46 10.21 21.83
N LYS A 92 -10.88 10.91 22.78
CA LYS A 92 -11.63 11.61 23.84
C LYS A 92 -12.32 12.88 23.35
N ASP A 93 -11.82 13.45 22.24
CA ASP A 93 -12.29 14.72 21.69
C ASP A 93 -13.45 14.54 20.70
N ILE A 94 -13.80 13.29 20.37
CA ILE A 94 -14.89 12.96 19.43
C ILE A 94 -16.08 12.29 20.15
N PRO A 95 -17.28 12.37 19.56
CA PRO A 95 -18.46 11.74 20.13
C PRO A 95 -18.29 10.24 20.38
N ARG A 96 -18.84 9.73 21.48
CA ARG A 96 -18.65 8.35 21.94
C ARG A 96 -18.89 7.28 20.88
N LYS A 97 -19.89 7.48 20.01
CA LYS A 97 -20.18 6.57 18.89
C LYS A 97 -19.06 6.56 17.86
N GLN A 98 -18.51 7.73 17.53
CA GLN A 98 -17.39 7.87 16.62
C GLN A 98 -16.12 7.25 17.21
N ALA A 99 -15.86 7.47 18.49
CA ALA A 99 -14.73 6.88 19.20
C ALA A 99 -14.79 5.34 19.21
N ALA A 100 -15.98 4.76 19.39
CA ALA A 100 -16.17 3.31 19.32
C ALA A 100 -15.85 2.76 17.92
N VAL A 101 -16.33 3.43 16.86
CA VAL A 101 -16.04 3.06 15.47
C VAL A 101 -14.54 3.20 15.18
N ALA A 102 -13.91 4.30 15.63
CA ALA A 102 -12.48 4.52 15.42
C ALA A 102 -11.63 3.44 16.12
N ALA A 103 -11.92 3.12 17.37
CA ALA A 103 -11.22 2.09 18.11
C ALA A 103 -11.37 0.69 17.48
N TRP A 104 -12.57 0.36 17.01
CA TRP A 104 -12.82 -0.91 16.33
C TRP A 104 -12.05 -1.00 15.01
N LEU A 105 -12.09 0.05 14.18
CA LEU A 105 -11.33 0.12 12.92
C LEU A 105 -9.83 0.04 13.16
N ALA A 106 -9.30 0.80 14.13
CA ALA A 106 -7.89 0.77 14.50
C ALA A 106 -7.42 -0.64 14.87
N THR A 107 -8.23 -1.36 15.66
CA THR A 107 -7.94 -2.74 16.07
C THR A 107 -8.00 -3.70 14.87
N LYS A 108 -9.06 -3.63 14.06
CA LYS A 108 -9.27 -4.53 12.93
C LYS A 108 -8.20 -4.39 11.86
N TYR A 109 -7.85 -3.15 11.50
CA TYR A 109 -6.91 -2.84 10.43
C TYR A 109 -5.48 -2.62 10.93
N ARG A 110 -5.24 -2.73 12.25
CA ARG A 110 -3.92 -2.59 12.92
C ARG A 110 -3.26 -1.26 12.59
N VAL A 111 -4.01 -0.18 12.68
CA VAL A 111 -3.56 1.20 12.46
C VAL A 111 -3.65 1.98 13.77
N ALA A 112 -2.88 3.06 13.89
CA ALA A 112 -2.95 3.93 15.05
C ALA A 112 -4.35 4.54 15.21
N PRO A 113 -4.91 4.61 16.43
CA PRO A 113 -6.29 5.06 16.65
C PRO A 113 -6.50 6.55 16.36
N GLU A 114 -5.50 7.40 16.59
CA GLU A 114 -5.60 8.84 16.42
C GLU A 114 -5.82 9.28 14.95
N PRO A 115 -5.07 8.78 13.95
CA PRO A 115 -5.37 9.02 12.55
C PRO A 115 -6.74 8.50 12.13
N ILE A 116 -7.14 7.33 12.63
CA ILE A 116 -8.48 6.78 12.34
C ILE A 116 -9.57 7.65 12.94
N ALA A 117 -9.39 8.18 14.16
CA ALA A 117 -10.34 9.08 14.78
C ALA A 117 -10.56 10.35 13.94
N ALA A 118 -9.49 10.91 13.36
CA ALA A 118 -9.59 12.06 12.46
C ALA A 118 -10.38 11.70 11.18
N LEU A 119 -10.13 10.55 10.56
CA LEU A 119 -10.85 10.07 9.39
C LEU A 119 -12.34 9.79 9.69
N VAL A 120 -12.63 9.19 10.85
CA VAL A 120 -14.01 8.96 11.30
C VAL A 120 -14.72 10.30 11.48
N SER A 121 -14.13 11.25 12.20
CA SER A 121 -14.72 12.57 12.41
C SER A 121 -15.01 13.28 11.07
N GLU A 122 -14.06 13.26 10.13
CA GLU A 122 -14.23 13.86 8.80
C GLU A 122 -15.32 13.15 7.99
N ALA A 123 -15.44 11.82 8.07
CA ALA A 123 -16.50 11.10 7.39
C ALA A 123 -17.91 11.52 7.87
N TYR A 124 -18.06 11.81 9.17
CA TYR A 124 -19.32 12.34 9.70
C TYR A 124 -19.61 13.76 9.18
N VAL A 125 -18.60 14.63 9.09
CA VAL A 125 -18.75 15.97 8.50
C VAL A 125 -19.15 15.87 7.02
N LEU A 126 -18.49 15.02 6.26
CA LEU A 126 -18.79 14.80 4.83
C LEU A 126 -20.18 14.23 4.61
N SER A 127 -20.67 13.40 5.53
CA SER A 127 -22.03 12.84 5.51
C SER A 127 -23.11 13.93 5.54
N GLU A 128 -22.89 15.01 6.27
CA GLU A 128 -23.87 16.11 6.37
C GLU A 128 -24.10 16.78 5.01
N SER A 129 -23.05 16.95 4.21
CA SER A 129 -23.11 17.62 2.91
C SER A 129 -23.51 16.69 1.77
N THR A 130 -23.03 15.43 1.79
CA THR A 130 -23.24 14.47 0.70
C THR A 130 -24.48 13.60 0.88
N LYS A 131 -25.02 13.51 2.10
CA LYS A 131 -26.09 12.58 2.51
C LYS A 131 -25.70 11.10 2.37
N ILE A 132 -24.42 10.80 2.14
CA ILE A 132 -23.89 9.44 2.21
C ILE A 132 -23.67 9.10 3.68
N LYS A 133 -24.12 7.92 4.13
CA LYS A 133 -23.88 7.49 5.52
C LYS A 133 -22.38 7.48 5.83
N PRO A 134 -21.93 7.99 7.00
CA PRO A 134 -20.50 8.03 7.35
C PRO A 134 -19.87 6.63 7.35
N HIS A 135 -20.62 5.62 7.79
CA HIS A 135 -20.17 4.23 7.80
C HIS A 135 -20.01 3.64 6.39
N LEU A 136 -20.77 4.10 5.39
CA LEU A 136 -20.54 3.73 4.00
C LEU A 136 -19.25 4.32 3.48
N ILE A 137 -18.95 5.59 3.78
CA ILE A 137 -17.68 6.24 3.42
C ILE A 137 -16.52 5.46 4.02
N LEU A 138 -16.57 5.14 5.32
CA LEU A 138 -15.53 4.39 6.03
C LEU A 138 -15.39 2.95 5.51
N ALA A 139 -16.50 2.30 5.13
CA ALA A 139 -16.46 0.97 4.53
C ALA A 139 -15.74 0.96 3.17
N VAL A 140 -15.94 2.00 2.35
CA VAL A 140 -15.18 2.16 1.09
C VAL A 140 -13.67 2.28 1.40
N LEU A 141 -13.23 3.13 2.34
CA LEU A 141 -11.83 3.20 2.74
C LEU A 141 -11.26 1.83 3.17
N ALA A 142 -12.06 1.11 3.95
CA ALA A 142 -11.69 -0.20 4.46
C ALA A 142 -11.40 -1.20 3.34
N ILE A 143 -12.26 -1.24 2.33
CA ILE A 143 -12.15 -2.18 1.20
C ILE A 143 -11.09 -1.72 0.20
N GLU A 144 -10.96 -0.42 -0.07
CA GLU A 144 -10.02 0.12 -1.06
C GLU A 144 -8.55 0.05 -0.62
N SER A 145 -8.27 0.42 0.63
CA SER A 145 -6.89 0.57 1.09
C SER A 145 -6.60 -0.11 2.43
N SER A 146 -7.59 -0.64 3.13
CA SER A 146 -7.45 -1.06 4.53
C SER A 146 -6.85 0.06 5.41
N PHE A 147 -7.21 1.32 5.14
CA PHE A 147 -6.72 2.53 5.79
C PHE A 147 -5.23 2.83 5.55
N HIS A 148 -4.62 2.32 4.47
CA HIS A 148 -3.24 2.66 4.10
C HIS A 148 -3.21 3.84 3.12
N PRO A 149 -2.68 5.02 3.51
CA PRO A 149 -2.80 6.24 2.70
C PRO A 149 -1.88 6.27 1.47
N TYR A 150 -0.85 5.45 1.43
CA TYR A 150 0.16 5.45 0.36
C TYR A 150 -0.02 4.32 -0.67
N VAL A 151 -1.17 3.66 -0.67
CA VAL A 151 -1.47 2.61 -1.66
C VAL A 151 -1.66 3.24 -3.04
N GLN A 152 -1.04 2.63 -4.04
CA GLN A 152 -1.23 2.95 -5.44
C GLN A 152 -1.47 1.67 -6.22
N SER A 153 -2.52 1.64 -7.04
CA SER A 153 -2.80 0.51 -7.91
C SER A 153 -2.01 0.60 -9.23
N PRO A 154 -1.78 -0.51 -9.94
CA PRO A 154 -1.18 -0.48 -11.28
C PRO A 154 -1.98 0.35 -12.28
N ALA A 155 -3.28 0.50 -12.09
CA ALA A 155 -4.16 1.32 -12.93
C ALA A 155 -4.09 2.82 -12.61
N GLY A 156 -3.33 3.23 -11.56
CA GLY A 156 -3.16 4.63 -11.18
C GLY A 156 -4.14 5.15 -10.13
N ALA A 157 -4.92 4.28 -9.50
CA ALA A 157 -5.72 4.66 -8.33
C ALA A 157 -4.81 4.91 -7.12
N GLN A 158 -5.07 5.95 -6.32
CA GLN A 158 -4.16 6.41 -5.27
C GLN A 158 -4.89 6.73 -3.96
N GLY A 159 -4.20 6.46 -2.85
CA GLY A 159 -4.58 6.86 -1.50
C GLY A 159 -5.69 6.03 -0.87
N LEU A 160 -6.25 6.55 0.24
CA LEU A 160 -7.20 5.83 1.09
C LEU A 160 -8.45 5.31 0.36
N MET A 161 -9.01 6.11 -0.53
CA MET A 161 -10.20 5.77 -1.29
C MET A 161 -9.88 5.30 -2.72
N GLN A 162 -8.60 5.02 -3.05
CA GLN A 162 -8.17 4.56 -4.37
C GLN A 162 -8.77 5.37 -5.53
N VAL A 163 -8.68 6.69 -5.42
CA VAL A 163 -9.20 7.60 -6.45
C VAL A 163 -8.30 7.56 -7.68
N MET A 164 -8.89 7.45 -8.87
CA MET A 164 -8.18 7.61 -10.15
C MET A 164 -7.74 9.08 -10.31
N THR A 165 -6.55 9.40 -9.77
CA THR A 165 -6.08 10.79 -9.61
C THR A 165 -5.99 11.52 -10.95
N ASP A 166 -5.57 10.85 -12.01
CA ASP A 166 -5.47 11.45 -13.36
C ASP A 166 -6.83 11.87 -13.92
N ILE A 167 -7.86 11.06 -13.68
CA ILE A 167 -9.23 11.34 -14.12
C ILE A 167 -9.81 12.49 -13.30
N HIS A 168 -9.46 12.56 -12.01
CA HIS A 168 -10.03 13.52 -11.07
C HIS A 168 -9.06 14.63 -10.64
N ILE A 169 -7.99 14.88 -11.43
CA ILE A 169 -6.92 15.81 -11.08
C ILE A 169 -7.44 17.21 -10.71
N GLN A 170 -8.45 17.71 -11.41
CA GLN A 170 -9.06 19.01 -11.13
C GLN A 170 -9.63 19.13 -9.70
N LYS A 171 -10.06 18.00 -9.11
CA LYS A 171 -10.56 18.00 -7.74
C LYS A 171 -9.43 18.13 -6.71
N TYR A 172 -8.20 17.79 -7.10
CA TYR A 172 -7.00 17.88 -6.27
C TYR A 172 -6.24 19.20 -6.42
N GLU A 173 -6.47 19.99 -7.48
CA GLU A 173 -5.72 21.22 -7.76
C GLU A 173 -5.72 22.20 -6.58
N LYS A 174 -6.87 22.43 -5.96
CA LYS A 174 -7.01 23.31 -4.79
C LYS A 174 -6.30 22.82 -3.53
N TYR A 175 -5.85 21.56 -3.52
CA TYR A 175 -5.14 20.92 -2.41
C TYR A 175 -3.65 20.72 -2.70
N GLY A 176 -3.12 21.24 -3.82
CA GLY A 176 -1.72 21.08 -4.20
C GLY A 176 -1.45 20.06 -5.30
N GLY A 177 -2.49 19.59 -5.99
CA GLY A 177 -2.37 18.73 -7.17
C GLY A 177 -2.22 17.24 -6.85
N ARG A 178 -1.54 16.51 -7.73
CA ARG A 178 -1.45 15.04 -7.70
C ARG A 178 -0.98 14.45 -6.37
N LEU A 179 0.03 15.05 -5.74
CA LEU A 179 0.59 14.52 -4.48
C LEU A 179 -0.38 14.61 -3.30
N ALA A 180 -1.36 15.51 -3.36
CA ALA A 180 -2.41 15.61 -2.37
C ALA A 180 -3.35 14.37 -2.34
N ALA A 181 -3.26 13.47 -3.32
CA ALA A 181 -3.94 12.18 -3.30
C ALA A 181 -3.43 11.24 -2.20
N PHE A 182 -2.22 11.46 -1.68
CA PHE A 182 -1.64 10.72 -0.57
C PHE A 182 -1.86 11.39 0.79
N ASP A 183 -2.40 12.61 0.83
CA ASP A 183 -2.87 13.21 2.07
C ASP A 183 -4.19 12.56 2.49
N PRO A 184 -4.27 11.97 3.71
CA PRO A 184 -5.41 11.18 4.15
C PRO A 184 -6.75 11.91 4.10
N LEU A 185 -6.81 13.13 4.63
CA LEU A 185 -8.04 13.92 4.68
C LEU A 185 -8.44 14.45 3.31
N THR A 186 -7.47 14.87 2.52
CA THR A 186 -7.72 15.33 1.15
C THR A 186 -8.25 14.19 0.28
N ASN A 187 -7.64 13.00 0.38
CA ASN A 187 -8.09 11.84 -0.38
C ASN A 187 -9.51 11.41 0.03
N LEU A 188 -9.80 11.40 1.33
CA LEU A 188 -11.14 11.15 1.86
C LEU A 188 -12.18 12.15 1.30
N ARG A 189 -11.87 13.45 1.32
CA ARG A 189 -12.76 14.51 0.80
C ARG A 189 -13.02 14.36 -0.69
N VAL A 190 -11.96 14.16 -1.47
CA VAL A 190 -12.06 14.00 -2.93
C VAL A 190 -12.77 12.70 -3.28
N GLY A 191 -12.38 11.59 -2.68
CA GLY A 191 -13.00 10.28 -2.93
C GLY A 191 -14.48 10.24 -2.57
N THR A 192 -14.86 10.84 -1.43
CA THR A 192 -16.28 10.97 -1.05
C THR A 192 -17.06 11.81 -2.06
N LYS A 193 -16.46 12.90 -2.58
CA LYS A 193 -17.09 13.69 -3.62
C LYS A 193 -17.28 12.91 -4.92
N VAL A 194 -16.28 12.13 -5.34
CA VAL A 194 -16.37 11.25 -6.52
C VAL A 194 -17.46 10.20 -6.32
N LEU A 195 -17.47 9.53 -5.17
CA LEU A 195 -18.51 8.55 -4.83
C LEU A 195 -19.91 9.18 -4.84
N HIS A 196 -20.08 10.38 -4.27
CA HIS A 196 -21.34 11.11 -4.29
C HIS A 196 -21.81 11.40 -5.72
N GLU A 197 -20.90 11.88 -6.59
CA GLU A 197 -21.21 12.15 -7.99
C GLU A 197 -21.66 10.87 -8.71
N TYR A 198 -21.02 9.74 -8.43
CA TYR A 198 -21.37 8.45 -9.05
C TYR A 198 -22.68 7.87 -8.55
N ILE A 199 -22.95 7.95 -7.25
CA ILE A 199 -24.25 7.56 -6.69
C ILE A 199 -25.39 8.39 -7.32
N LYS A 200 -25.18 9.71 -7.45
CA LYS A 200 -26.15 10.60 -8.08
C LYS A 200 -26.32 10.31 -9.57
N LEU A 201 -25.23 10.04 -10.28
CA LEU A 201 -25.24 9.74 -11.72
C LEU A 201 -25.99 8.44 -12.02
N LYS A 202 -25.76 7.41 -11.20
CA LYS A 202 -26.31 6.06 -11.41
C LYS A 202 -27.68 5.83 -10.71
N GLY A 203 -28.10 6.76 -9.86
CA GLY A 203 -29.41 6.75 -9.22
C GLY A 203 -29.54 5.85 -7.98
N GLY A 204 -28.48 5.16 -7.56
CA GLY A 204 -28.48 4.26 -6.41
C GLY A 204 -27.10 4.09 -5.79
N ILE A 205 -27.07 3.59 -4.54
CA ILE A 205 -25.81 3.36 -3.81
C ILE A 205 -25.05 2.19 -4.45
N GLU A 206 -25.72 1.09 -4.73
CA GLU A 206 -25.09 -0.12 -5.27
C GLU A 206 -24.54 0.14 -6.67
N GLU A 207 -25.31 0.78 -7.52
CA GLU A 207 -24.92 1.16 -8.88
C GLU A 207 -23.78 2.20 -8.87
N GLY A 208 -23.81 3.14 -7.92
CA GLY A 208 -22.74 4.11 -7.71
C GLY A 208 -21.44 3.48 -7.23
N LEU A 209 -21.51 2.51 -6.32
CA LEU A 209 -20.36 1.73 -5.86
C LEU A 209 -19.77 0.87 -6.99
N LEU A 210 -20.63 0.22 -7.77
CA LEU A 210 -20.20 -0.56 -8.93
C LEU A 210 -19.47 0.32 -9.95
N PHE A 211 -20.02 1.51 -10.22
CA PHE A 211 -19.39 2.47 -11.11
C PHE A 211 -18.07 3.02 -10.54
N TYR A 212 -17.98 3.18 -9.21
CA TYR A 212 -16.76 3.58 -8.53
C TYR A 212 -15.62 2.57 -8.71
N LEU A 213 -15.95 1.29 -8.68
CA LEU A 213 -14.98 0.20 -8.85
C LEU A 213 -14.37 0.16 -10.25
N GLY A 214 -15.14 0.36 -11.30
CA GLY A 214 -14.63 0.14 -12.66
C GLY A 214 -15.32 0.91 -13.79
N GLY A 215 -16.18 1.86 -13.48
CA GLY A 215 -16.90 2.65 -14.49
C GLY A 215 -17.83 1.80 -15.35
N ASP A 216 -18.09 2.27 -16.57
CA ASP A 216 -18.95 1.57 -17.54
C ASP A 216 -18.29 0.30 -18.13
N ALA A 217 -16.98 0.12 -17.93
CA ALA A 217 -16.27 -1.06 -18.42
C ALA A 217 -16.51 -2.33 -17.57
N LEU A 218 -17.04 -2.16 -16.35
CA LEU A 218 -17.30 -3.28 -15.46
C LEU A 218 -18.64 -3.93 -15.80
N GLN A 219 -18.60 -5.15 -16.35
CA GLN A 219 -19.79 -5.87 -16.79
C GLN A 219 -20.50 -6.66 -15.68
N SER A 220 -19.82 -6.89 -14.54
CA SER A 220 -20.40 -7.64 -13.42
C SER A 220 -19.78 -7.24 -12.08
N ASP A 221 -20.56 -7.29 -11.00
CA ASP A 221 -20.07 -7.14 -9.64
C ASP A 221 -19.15 -8.32 -9.27
N THR A 222 -17.92 -8.02 -8.87
CA THR A 222 -16.93 -8.98 -8.38
C THR A 222 -17.12 -9.29 -6.87
N GLY A 223 -18.28 -8.99 -6.31
CA GLY A 223 -18.58 -9.04 -4.87
C GLY A 223 -18.05 -7.82 -4.11
N TYR A 224 -17.64 -6.75 -4.81
CA TYR A 224 -17.18 -5.51 -4.19
C TYR A 224 -18.29 -4.81 -3.40
N VAL A 225 -19.45 -4.62 -4.04
CA VAL A 225 -20.61 -3.97 -3.41
C VAL A 225 -21.03 -4.72 -2.15
N ALA A 226 -21.11 -6.06 -2.24
CA ALA A 226 -21.46 -6.89 -1.09
C ALA A 226 -20.45 -6.74 0.07
N LYS A 227 -19.14 -6.67 -0.24
CA LYS A 227 -18.09 -6.45 0.78
C LYS A 227 -18.22 -5.08 1.44
N VAL A 228 -18.43 -4.02 0.67
CA VAL A 228 -18.59 -2.66 1.19
C VAL A 228 -19.83 -2.57 2.10
N LEU A 229 -20.96 -3.09 1.66
CA LEU A 229 -22.21 -3.06 2.45
C LEU A 229 -22.12 -3.93 3.70
N ALA A 230 -21.45 -5.08 3.64
CA ALA A 230 -21.19 -5.92 4.81
C ALA A 230 -20.31 -5.21 5.84
N GLU A 231 -19.27 -4.49 5.38
CA GLU A 231 -18.41 -3.71 6.27
C GLU A 231 -19.16 -2.52 6.86
N GLN A 232 -19.98 -1.82 6.09
CA GLN A 232 -20.86 -0.77 6.60
C GLN A 232 -21.79 -1.30 7.69
N ALA A 233 -22.42 -2.46 7.49
CA ALA A 233 -23.32 -3.06 8.49
C ALA A 233 -22.60 -3.35 9.82
N LYS A 234 -21.35 -3.83 9.77
CA LYS A 234 -20.51 -4.00 10.98
C LYS A 234 -20.28 -2.68 11.70
N LEU A 235 -19.97 -1.61 10.96
CA LEU A 235 -19.76 -0.28 11.54
C LEU A 235 -21.05 0.30 12.14
N ASP A 236 -22.20 0.05 11.54
CA ASP A 236 -23.51 0.43 12.08
C ASP A 236 -23.76 -0.26 13.43
N GLN A 237 -23.45 -1.56 13.55
CA GLN A 237 -23.56 -2.34 14.80
C GLN A 237 -22.59 -1.82 15.88
N VAL A 238 -21.32 -1.56 15.53
CA VAL A 238 -20.33 -0.99 16.45
C VAL A 238 -20.81 0.37 17.00
N ALA A 239 -21.32 1.23 16.12
CA ALA A 239 -21.85 2.54 16.52
C ALA A 239 -23.11 2.43 17.40
N ALA A 240 -23.87 1.35 17.26
CA ALA A 240 -25.00 1.02 18.15
C ALA A 240 -24.56 0.46 19.49
N GLY A 241 -23.28 0.16 19.69
CA GLY A 241 -22.70 -0.40 20.92
C GLY A 241 -22.70 -1.92 20.99
N GLU A 242 -22.94 -2.59 19.85
CA GLU A 242 -22.88 -4.04 19.76
C GLU A 242 -21.44 -4.56 19.74
N LYS A 243 -21.24 -5.76 20.26
CA LYS A 243 -19.93 -6.43 20.19
C LYS A 243 -19.75 -7.10 18.84
N VAL A 244 -18.95 -6.49 17.97
CA VAL A 244 -18.61 -7.01 16.66
C VAL A 244 -17.17 -7.52 16.63
N SER A 245 -16.96 -8.75 16.14
CA SER A 245 -15.62 -9.33 16.02
C SER A 245 -14.76 -8.48 15.06
N THR A 246 -13.49 -8.28 15.43
CA THR A 246 -12.46 -7.67 14.56
C THR A 246 -11.73 -8.71 13.71
N GLN A 247 -12.03 -10.01 13.91
CA GLN A 247 -11.48 -11.06 13.06
C GLN A 247 -12.16 -11.09 11.70
N PRO A 248 -11.41 -11.43 10.63
CA PRO A 248 -11.93 -11.50 9.27
C PRO A 248 -13.03 -12.55 9.13
#